data_60c78061fdf64c407e4ac99cdfd5c503
#
_entry.id   60c78061fdf64c407e4ac99cdfd5c503
#
_cell.length_a   1.000
_cell.length_b   1.000
_cell.length_c   1.000
_cell.angle_alpha   90.00
_cell.angle_beta   90.00
_cell.angle_gamma   90.00
#
_symmetry.space_group_name_H-M   'P 1'
#
loop_
_entity.id
_entity.type
_entity.pdbx_description
1 polymer ?
#
loop_
_entity_poly.entity_id
_entity_poly.type
_entity_poly.pdbx_seq_one_letter_code
_entity_poly.pdbx_strand_id
1 'polypeptide(L)'
;SHLYKSVNTFVQNKENQAWYYLDEHGYAVTGKRIINGKEYCFDSEGRQIKGQMMQQGNKQYYISAQTGEMAVSRFIFENNNWYYADAFGCLVQGAKVIDGKLYYFNKDHSQLKGGWAEGRYYDAVTGQAVINQFIQIAANQWAYLNQDGHKVTGLQNINNKVYYFGSNGAQVKGKLLTVQGKKCYFDAHTGEQVVNRFVEA
;
A
#
# COMPACT_ATOMS: atom_id res chain seq x y z
N SER A 1 -18.11 -53.59 -16.41
CA SER A 1 -18.05 -52.28 -15.74
C SER A 1 -17.52 -51.24 -16.70
N HIS A 2 -18.22 -50.12 -16.79
CA HIS A 2 -17.78 -49.01 -17.62
C HIS A 2 -16.79 -48.15 -16.81
N LEU A 3 -15.59 -47.97 -17.35
CA LEU A 3 -14.62 -47.06 -16.82
C LEU A 3 -14.79 -45.71 -17.50
N TYR A 4 -15.14 -44.70 -16.71
CA TYR A 4 -15.28 -43.35 -17.23
C TYR A 4 -13.97 -42.60 -17.02
N LYS A 5 -13.46 -41.99 -18.09
CA LYS A 5 -12.29 -41.13 -18.03
C LYS A 5 -12.73 -39.80 -17.46
N SER A 6 -12.05 -39.36 -16.41
CA SER A 6 -12.25 -37.98 -15.89
C SER A 6 -11.68 -36.98 -16.87
N VAL A 7 -12.51 -36.00 -17.25
CA VAL A 7 -12.10 -34.90 -18.15
C VAL A 7 -12.64 -33.57 -17.63
N ASN A 8 -11.96 -32.49 -17.96
CA ASN A 8 -12.37 -31.12 -17.61
C ASN A 8 -12.71 -30.96 -16.15
N THR A 9 -11.89 -31.51 -15.25
CA THR A 9 -12.18 -31.54 -13.83
C THR A 9 -10.91 -31.54 -12.99
N PHE A 10 -11.04 -31.03 -11.75
CA PHE A 10 -10.00 -31.16 -10.75
C PHE A 10 -10.07 -32.56 -10.13
N VAL A 11 -8.90 -33.16 -9.90
CA VAL A 11 -8.77 -34.43 -9.20
C VAL A 11 -7.66 -34.34 -8.17
N GLN A 12 -7.84 -35.01 -7.02
CA GLN A 12 -6.80 -35.12 -6.01
C GLN A 12 -6.23 -36.53 -6.04
N ASN A 13 -4.89 -36.62 -6.16
CA ASN A 13 -4.20 -37.89 -6.08
C ASN A 13 -4.08 -38.30 -4.60
N LYS A 14 -4.58 -39.47 -4.25
CA LYS A 14 -4.61 -39.95 -2.86
C LYS A 14 -3.22 -40.28 -2.31
N GLU A 15 -2.27 -40.60 -3.17
CA GLU A 15 -0.92 -40.98 -2.75
C GLU A 15 -0.09 -39.77 -2.32
N ASN A 16 -0.10 -38.67 -3.13
CA ASN A 16 0.72 -37.48 -2.85
C ASN A 16 -0.10 -36.28 -2.37
N GLN A 17 -1.45 -36.42 -2.30
CA GLN A 17 -2.39 -35.36 -1.90
C GLN A 17 -2.39 -34.14 -2.85
N ALA A 18 -1.69 -34.21 -3.97
CA ALA A 18 -1.62 -33.12 -4.93
C ALA A 18 -2.90 -33.04 -5.76
N TRP A 19 -3.27 -31.82 -6.14
CA TRP A 19 -4.39 -31.57 -7.04
C TRP A 19 -3.88 -31.41 -8.46
N TYR A 20 -4.66 -31.91 -9.42
CA TYR A 20 -4.42 -31.82 -10.85
C TYR A 20 -5.70 -31.33 -11.53
N TYR A 21 -5.55 -30.71 -12.68
CA TYR A 21 -6.70 -30.47 -13.57
C TYR A 21 -6.52 -31.27 -14.86
N LEU A 22 -7.51 -32.03 -15.19
CA LEU A 22 -7.52 -32.89 -16.38
C LEU A 22 -8.23 -32.16 -17.51
N ASP A 23 -7.59 -32.09 -18.67
CA ASP A 23 -8.16 -31.46 -19.86
C ASP A 23 -9.26 -32.31 -20.52
N GLU A 24 -9.71 -31.89 -21.68
CA GLU A 24 -10.75 -32.60 -22.45
C GLU A 24 -10.34 -34.01 -22.88
N HIS A 25 -9.05 -34.29 -22.90
CA HIS A 25 -8.53 -35.62 -23.23
C HIS A 25 -8.19 -36.44 -21.98
N GLY A 26 -8.36 -35.86 -20.78
CA GLY A 26 -8.05 -36.52 -19.52
C GLY A 26 -6.57 -36.44 -19.12
N TYR A 27 -5.80 -35.57 -19.76
CA TYR A 27 -4.40 -35.36 -19.40
C TYR A 27 -4.25 -34.20 -18.41
N ALA A 28 -3.32 -34.36 -17.46
CA ALA A 28 -3.03 -33.32 -16.50
C ALA A 28 -2.40 -32.11 -17.21
N VAL A 29 -2.96 -30.92 -16.98
CA VAL A 29 -2.42 -29.68 -17.54
C VAL A 29 -1.19 -29.22 -16.76
N THR A 30 -0.34 -28.40 -17.39
CA THR A 30 0.84 -27.78 -16.76
C THR A 30 0.84 -26.28 -17.05
N GLY A 31 1.58 -25.52 -16.25
CA GLY A 31 1.68 -24.06 -16.42
C GLY A 31 0.42 -23.33 -16.01
N LYS A 32 0.24 -22.13 -16.56
CA LYS A 32 -0.93 -21.29 -16.28
C LYS A 32 -2.11 -21.76 -17.13
N ARG A 33 -3.28 -21.84 -16.50
CA ARG A 33 -4.52 -22.23 -17.18
C ARG A 33 -5.69 -21.38 -16.67
N ILE A 34 -6.53 -20.94 -17.59
CA ILE A 34 -7.77 -20.27 -17.28
C ILE A 34 -8.87 -21.33 -17.27
N ILE A 35 -9.50 -21.52 -16.11
CA ILE A 35 -10.53 -22.50 -15.89
C ILE A 35 -11.75 -21.77 -15.31
N ASN A 36 -12.87 -21.77 -16.02
CA ASN A 36 -14.09 -21.07 -15.61
C ASN A 36 -13.86 -19.59 -15.31
N GLY A 37 -13.03 -18.93 -16.15
CA GLY A 37 -12.73 -17.50 -16.02
C GLY A 37 -11.73 -17.13 -14.94
N LYS A 38 -11.15 -18.12 -14.25
CA LYS A 38 -10.15 -17.90 -13.20
C LYS A 38 -8.82 -18.52 -13.58
N GLU A 39 -7.72 -17.90 -13.19
CA GLU A 39 -6.40 -18.37 -13.53
C GLU A 39 -5.82 -19.25 -12.42
N TYR A 40 -5.31 -20.40 -12.81
CA TYR A 40 -4.65 -21.39 -11.94
C TYR A 40 -3.26 -21.71 -12.46
N CYS A 41 -2.40 -22.19 -11.58
CA CYS A 41 -1.04 -22.57 -11.94
C CYS A 41 -0.75 -24.01 -11.57
N PHE A 42 -0.05 -24.71 -12.47
CA PHE A 42 0.37 -26.10 -12.28
C PHE A 42 1.86 -26.20 -12.59
N ASP A 43 2.58 -27.01 -11.83
CA ASP A 43 4.00 -27.22 -12.07
C ASP A 43 4.26 -28.12 -13.31
N SER A 44 5.51 -28.41 -13.60
CA SER A 44 5.90 -29.22 -14.75
C SER A 44 5.39 -30.66 -14.68
N GLU A 45 5.03 -31.12 -13.49
CA GLU A 45 4.45 -32.46 -13.28
C GLU A 45 2.91 -32.43 -13.18
N GLY A 46 2.30 -31.27 -13.40
CA GLY A 46 0.85 -31.09 -13.36
C GLY A 46 0.30 -30.85 -11.97
N ARG A 47 1.13 -30.78 -10.93
CA ARG A 47 0.65 -30.53 -9.57
C ARG A 47 0.21 -29.07 -9.43
N GLN A 48 -0.97 -28.86 -8.86
CA GLN A 48 -1.49 -27.52 -8.64
C GLN A 48 -0.64 -26.75 -7.63
N ILE A 49 -0.32 -25.50 -7.96
CA ILE A 49 0.40 -24.59 -7.10
C ILE A 49 -0.61 -23.79 -6.29
N LYS A 50 -0.42 -23.73 -4.95
CA LYS A 50 -1.26 -22.95 -4.04
C LYS A 50 -0.43 -22.26 -2.98
N GLY A 51 -0.88 -21.09 -2.55
CA GLY A 51 -0.33 -20.42 -1.38
C GLY A 51 1.08 -19.90 -1.55
N GLN A 52 1.42 -19.38 -2.71
CA GLN A 52 2.74 -18.82 -2.93
C GLN A 52 2.75 -17.72 -3.98
N MET A 53 3.82 -16.94 -3.93
CA MET A 53 4.13 -15.96 -4.96
C MET A 53 4.69 -16.67 -6.18
N MET A 54 4.30 -16.18 -7.38
CA MET A 54 4.81 -16.66 -8.65
C MET A 54 5.44 -15.49 -9.38
N GLN A 55 6.60 -15.73 -9.99
CA GLN A 55 7.27 -14.72 -10.80
C GLN A 55 7.23 -15.12 -12.27
N GLN A 56 6.85 -14.16 -13.12
CA GLN A 56 6.90 -14.32 -14.57
C GLN A 56 7.51 -13.06 -15.18
N GLY A 57 8.75 -13.18 -15.69
CA GLY A 57 9.52 -12.02 -16.10
C GLY A 57 9.81 -11.11 -14.89
N ASN A 58 9.46 -9.85 -15.02
CA ASN A 58 9.58 -8.87 -13.94
C ASN A 58 8.31 -8.68 -13.13
N LYS A 59 7.28 -9.51 -13.35
CA LYS A 59 5.98 -9.41 -12.68
C LYS A 59 5.86 -10.50 -11.63
N GLN A 60 5.22 -10.16 -10.50
CA GLN A 60 4.89 -11.12 -9.46
C GLN A 60 3.39 -11.21 -9.28
N TYR A 61 2.94 -12.42 -8.95
CA TYR A 61 1.54 -12.77 -8.74
C TYR A 61 1.42 -13.57 -7.44
N TYR A 62 0.23 -13.59 -6.85
CA TYR A 62 -0.04 -14.44 -5.69
C TYR A 62 -1.12 -15.47 -6.05
N ILE A 63 -0.83 -16.72 -5.71
CA ILE A 63 -1.76 -17.84 -5.88
C ILE A 63 -2.37 -18.17 -4.54
N SER A 64 -3.69 -18.10 -4.44
CA SER A 64 -4.41 -18.31 -3.19
C SER A 64 -4.11 -19.67 -2.58
N ALA A 65 -3.82 -19.69 -1.27
CA ALA A 65 -3.64 -20.94 -0.52
C ALA A 65 -4.93 -21.73 -0.40
N GLN A 66 -6.08 -21.07 -0.44
CA GLN A 66 -7.38 -21.69 -0.24
C GLN A 66 -7.93 -22.25 -1.53
N THR A 67 -7.87 -21.50 -2.62
CA THR A 67 -8.53 -21.85 -3.87
C THR A 67 -7.57 -22.25 -4.99
N GLY A 68 -6.30 -21.82 -4.92
CA GLY A 68 -5.36 -21.96 -6.03
C GLY A 68 -5.60 -20.95 -7.15
N GLU A 69 -6.54 -20.03 -6.99
CA GLU A 69 -6.81 -18.98 -7.96
C GLU A 69 -5.77 -17.87 -7.84
N MET A 70 -5.35 -17.30 -8.97
CA MET A 70 -4.53 -16.10 -8.96
C MET A 70 -5.34 -14.95 -8.38
N ALA A 71 -4.78 -14.25 -7.38
CA ALA A 71 -5.41 -13.10 -6.76
C ALA A 71 -5.48 -11.93 -7.75
N VAL A 72 -6.64 -11.25 -7.81
CA VAL A 72 -6.85 -10.06 -8.62
C VAL A 72 -7.62 -9.02 -7.82
N SER A 73 -7.28 -7.74 -8.00
CA SER A 73 -7.99 -6.58 -7.42
C SER A 73 -8.24 -6.74 -5.93
N ARG A 74 -7.23 -7.14 -5.16
CA ARG A 74 -7.38 -7.31 -3.72
C ARG A 74 -6.06 -7.23 -2.97
N PHE A 75 -6.19 -6.94 -1.67
CA PHE A 75 -5.07 -7.02 -0.72
C PHE A 75 -4.82 -8.48 -0.34
N ILE A 76 -3.53 -8.78 -0.12
CA ILE A 76 -3.05 -10.11 0.25
C ILE A 76 -2.15 -9.96 1.47
N PHE A 77 -2.37 -10.78 2.51
CA PHE A 77 -1.49 -10.84 3.67
C PHE A 77 -0.70 -12.14 3.62
N GLU A 78 0.63 -12.03 3.50
CA GLU A 78 1.54 -13.17 3.38
C GLU A 78 2.87 -12.82 4.02
N ASN A 79 3.44 -13.75 4.82
CA ASN A 79 4.74 -13.57 5.48
C ASN A 79 4.84 -12.25 6.26
N ASN A 80 3.78 -11.92 7.02
CA ASN A 80 3.67 -10.69 7.83
C ASN A 80 3.71 -9.38 7.04
N ASN A 81 3.49 -9.44 5.74
CA ASN A 81 3.42 -8.27 4.87
C ASN A 81 2.11 -8.22 4.11
N TRP A 82 1.67 -7.01 3.79
CA TRP A 82 0.54 -6.80 2.91
C TRP A 82 1.02 -6.50 1.50
N TYR A 83 0.27 -6.97 0.52
CA TYR A 83 0.49 -6.76 -0.91
C TYR A 83 -0.84 -6.40 -1.55
N TYR A 84 -0.80 -5.82 -2.73
CA TYR A 84 -2.01 -5.61 -3.52
C TYR A 84 -1.80 -6.14 -4.93
N ALA A 85 -2.74 -6.98 -5.37
CA ALA A 85 -2.79 -7.46 -6.75
C ALA A 85 -3.73 -6.56 -7.56
N ASP A 86 -3.27 -6.07 -8.71
CA ASP A 86 -4.11 -5.27 -9.60
C ASP A 86 -5.12 -6.14 -10.37
N ALA A 87 -5.85 -5.54 -11.30
CA ALA A 87 -6.87 -6.24 -12.07
C ALA A 87 -6.31 -7.38 -12.94
N PHE A 88 -5.01 -7.34 -13.23
CA PHE A 88 -4.32 -8.37 -14.01
C PHE A 88 -3.59 -9.38 -13.11
N GLY A 89 -3.71 -9.23 -11.80
CA GLY A 89 -3.03 -10.08 -10.83
C GLY A 89 -1.62 -9.66 -10.49
N CYS A 90 -1.08 -8.62 -11.12
CA CYS A 90 0.27 -8.16 -10.83
C CYS A 90 0.35 -7.49 -9.46
N LEU A 91 1.31 -7.90 -8.63
CA LEU A 91 1.58 -7.21 -7.39
C LEU A 91 2.16 -5.83 -7.68
N VAL A 92 1.58 -4.80 -7.08
CA VAL A 92 1.91 -3.41 -7.40
C VAL A 92 3.15 -2.92 -6.66
N GLN A 93 3.79 -1.89 -7.21
CA GLN A 93 4.92 -1.15 -6.62
C GLN A 93 4.63 0.35 -6.69
N GLY A 94 5.27 1.10 -5.78
CA GLY A 94 5.15 2.55 -5.75
C GLY A 94 3.82 3.03 -5.18
N ALA A 95 3.50 4.29 -5.44
CA ALA A 95 2.25 4.89 -4.98
C ALA A 95 1.08 4.42 -5.84
N LYS A 96 0.02 3.96 -5.17
CA LYS A 96 -1.20 3.45 -5.85
C LYS A 96 -2.45 3.94 -5.15
N VAL A 97 -3.41 4.42 -5.94
CA VAL A 97 -4.75 4.77 -5.44
C VAL A 97 -5.63 3.52 -5.52
N ILE A 98 -6.15 3.10 -4.38
CA ILE A 98 -7.02 1.93 -4.26
C ILE A 98 -8.26 2.39 -3.49
N ASP A 99 -9.43 2.28 -4.09
CA ASP A 99 -10.71 2.71 -3.51
C ASP A 99 -10.65 4.15 -2.96
N GLY A 100 -10.04 5.05 -3.75
CA GLY A 100 -9.93 6.46 -3.42
C GLY A 100 -8.90 6.83 -2.36
N LYS A 101 -8.10 5.88 -1.89
CA LYS A 101 -7.06 6.09 -0.89
C LYS A 101 -5.69 5.82 -1.51
N LEU A 102 -4.68 6.60 -1.11
CA LEU A 102 -3.33 6.44 -1.61
C LEU A 102 -2.54 5.52 -0.67
N TYR A 103 -1.90 4.51 -1.24
CA TYR A 103 -1.02 3.56 -0.56
C TYR A 103 0.34 3.54 -1.24
N TYR A 104 1.34 3.00 -0.55
CA TYR A 104 2.67 2.85 -1.13
C TYR A 104 3.17 1.42 -0.94
N PHE A 105 3.75 0.87 -2.01
CA PHE A 105 4.32 -0.49 -2.00
C PHE A 105 5.80 -0.40 -2.36
N ASN A 106 6.63 -1.04 -1.56
CA ASN A 106 8.08 -1.06 -1.71
C ASN A 106 8.49 -1.80 -2.99
N LYS A 107 9.78 -1.79 -3.30
CA LYS A 107 10.32 -2.49 -4.48
C LYS A 107 10.06 -4.00 -4.44
N ASP A 108 9.98 -4.58 -3.24
CA ASP A 108 9.66 -5.99 -3.03
C ASP A 108 8.16 -6.26 -3.02
N HIS A 109 7.34 -5.27 -3.40
CA HIS A 109 5.88 -5.27 -3.42
C HIS A 109 5.21 -5.19 -2.05
N SER A 110 5.96 -5.26 -0.94
CA SER A 110 5.37 -5.16 0.39
C SER A 110 4.83 -3.75 0.64
N GLN A 111 3.66 -3.67 1.27
CA GLN A 111 3.03 -2.39 1.61
C GLN A 111 3.82 -1.66 2.68
N LEU A 112 4.07 -0.36 2.47
CA LEU A 112 4.67 0.50 3.46
C LEU A 112 3.61 0.91 4.49
N LYS A 113 3.89 0.67 5.76
CA LYS A 113 3.09 1.15 6.89
C LYS A 113 4.01 1.80 7.92
N GLY A 114 3.65 2.99 8.37
CA GLY A 114 4.43 3.69 9.38
C GLY A 114 5.76 4.24 8.89
N GLY A 115 5.78 4.84 7.71
CA GLY A 115 7.01 5.39 7.15
C GLY A 115 6.80 6.43 6.06
N TRP A 116 7.89 7.03 5.64
CA TRP A 116 7.92 8.04 4.59
C TRP A 116 8.37 7.43 3.26
N ALA A 117 7.72 7.82 2.19
CA ALA A 117 8.14 7.49 0.84
C ALA A 117 7.72 8.62 -0.10
N GLU A 118 8.65 9.09 -0.93
CA GLU A 118 8.40 10.13 -1.93
C GLU A 118 7.71 11.37 -1.34
N GLY A 119 8.15 11.78 -0.12
CA GLY A 119 7.66 12.97 0.54
C GLY A 119 6.31 12.85 1.25
N ARG A 120 5.71 11.65 1.31
CA ARG A 120 4.46 11.38 2.01
C ARG A 120 4.68 10.41 3.16
N TYR A 121 3.90 10.57 4.21
CA TYR A 121 3.87 9.62 5.33
C TYR A 121 2.68 8.68 5.19
N TYR A 122 2.94 7.39 5.35
CA TYR A 122 1.92 6.36 5.25
C TYR A 122 1.63 5.81 6.65
N ASP A 123 0.37 5.83 7.04
CA ASP A 123 -0.11 5.52 8.37
C ASP A 123 0.32 4.13 8.84
N ALA A 124 0.75 4.01 10.10
CA ALA A 124 1.27 2.76 10.65
C ALA A 124 0.21 1.65 10.75
N VAL A 125 -1.06 2.01 10.86
CA VAL A 125 -2.16 1.04 10.99
C VAL A 125 -2.79 0.74 9.64
N THR A 126 -3.17 1.78 8.89
CA THR A 126 -3.91 1.62 7.63
C THR A 126 -3.02 1.52 6.41
N GLY A 127 -1.81 2.08 6.46
CA GLY A 127 -0.95 2.23 5.29
C GLY A 127 -1.40 3.33 4.33
N GLN A 128 -2.49 4.04 4.64
CA GLN A 128 -2.97 5.14 3.80
C GLN A 128 -2.09 6.36 3.97
N ALA A 129 -1.90 7.13 2.90
CA ALA A 129 -1.21 8.42 2.99
C ALA A 129 -1.94 9.33 3.98
N VAL A 130 -1.19 9.91 4.90
CA VAL A 130 -1.73 10.88 5.87
C VAL A 130 -1.92 12.21 5.15
N ILE A 131 -3.12 12.79 5.23
CA ILE A 131 -3.47 14.02 4.55
C ILE A 131 -4.23 14.98 5.49
N ASN A 132 -4.11 16.28 5.22
CA ASN A 132 -4.87 17.33 5.89
C ASN A 132 -4.77 17.28 7.42
N GLN A 133 -3.58 17.03 7.95
CA GLN A 133 -3.39 16.98 9.40
C GLN A 133 -1.95 17.26 9.82
N PHE A 134 -1.78 17.62 11.08
CA PHE A 134 -0.48 17.75 11.70
C PHE A 134 0.08 16.36 12.00
N ILE A 135 1.40 16.23 11.85
CA ILE A 135 2.13 15.01 12.17
C ILE A 135 3.43 15.38 12.90
N GLN A 136 3.78 14.60 13.91
CA GLN A 136 5.07 14.77 14.58
C GLN A 136 6.15 14.10 13.73
N ILE A 137 7.16 14.87 13.33
CA ILE A 137 8.25 14.39 12.45
C ILE A 137 9.54 14.09 13.22
N ALA A 138 9.69 14.65 14.42
CA ALA A 138 10.80 14.41 15.32
C ALA A 138 10.40 14.86 16.73
N ALA A 139 11.28 14.67 17.71
CA ALA A 139 11.04 15.16 19.05
C ALA A 139 10.78 16.67 19.02
N ASN A 140 9.61 17.11 19.53
CA ASN A 140 9.18 18.52 19.55
C ASN A 140 9.13 19.20 18.17
N GLN A 141 9.07 18.42 17.09
CA GLN A 141 8.95 18.95 15.74
C GLN A 141 7.69 18.42 15.06
N TRP A 142 6.90 19.33 14.50
CA TRP A 142 5.64 19.03 13.84
C TRP A 142 5.66 19.56 12.42
N ALA A 143 4.95 18.89 11.54
CA ALA A 143 4.67 19.33 10.18
C ALA A 143 3.17 19.28 9.95
N TYR A 144 2.70 19.95 8.89
CA TYR A 144 1.34 19.80 8.41
C TYR A 144 1.38 19.21 7.00
N LEU A 145 0.61 18.16 6.80
CA LEU A 145 0.49 17.49 5.51
C LEU A 145 -0.78 17.99 4.82
N ASN A 146 -0.62 18.46 3.59
CA ASN A 146 -1.73 18.99 2.81
C ASN A 146 -2.61 17.87 2.23
N GLN A 147 -3.55 18.24 1.37
CA GLN A 147 -4.46 17.26 0.75
C GLN A 147 -3.76 16.25 -0.16
N ASP A 148 -2.57 16.57 -0.63
CA ASP A 148 -1.75 15.65 -1.43
C ASP A 148 -0.77 14.84 -0.57
N GLY A 149 -0.79 15.04 0.75
CA GLY A 149 0.09 14.35 1.70
C GLY A 149 1.48 14.94 1.82
N HIS A 150 1.75 16.09 1.19
CA HIS A 150 3.06 16.73 1.26
C HIS A 150 3.13 17.75 2.39
N LYS A 151 4.33 17.88 2.97
CA LYS A 151 4.59 18.90 3.97
C LYS A 151 4.44 20.30 3.37
N VAL A 152 3.74 21.16 4.10
CA VAL A 152 3.64 22.58 3.73
C VAL A 152 4.86 23.34 4.24
N THR A 153 5.15 24.49 3.61
CA THR A 153 6.23 25.39 4.00
C THR A 153 5.73 26.84 3.98
N GLY A 154 6.43 27.71 4.71
CA GLY A 154 6.09 29.12 4.78
C GLY A 154 4.84 29.37 5.61
N LEU A 155 4.19 30.53 5.35
CA LEU A 155 3.00 30.96 6.06
C LEU A 155 1.78 30.22 5.53
N GLN A 156 1.01 29.60 6.43
CA GLN A 156 -0.16 28.79 6.07
C GLN A 156 -1.36 29.14 6.93
N ASN A 157 -2.51 29.25 6.30
CA ASN A 157 -3.78 29.37 6.99
C ASN A 157 -4.43 27.98 7.04
N ILE A 158 -4.57 27.44 8.24
CA ILE A 158 -5.15 26.12 8.48
C ILE A 158 -6.28 26.28 9.49
N ASN A 159 -7.51 26.01 9.06
CA ASN A 159 -8.72 26.14 9.90
C ASN A 159 -8.84 27.53 10.55
N ASN A 160 -8.60 28.58 9.74
CA ASN A 160 -8.69 29.99 10.17
C ASN A 160 -7.62 30.43 11.18
N LYS A 161 -6.56 29.66 11.32
CA LYS A 161 -5.40 29.99 12.15
C LYS A 161 -4.16 30.02 11.27
N VAL A 162 -3.25 30.94 11.57
CA VAL A 162 -2.07 31.12 10.75
C VAL A 162 -0.87 30.50 11.45
N TYR A 163 -0.12 29.69 10.70
CA TYR A 163 1.09 29.00 11.17
C TYR A 163 2.24 29.28 10.22
N TYR A 164 3.45 29.04 10.68
CA TYR A 164 4.64 29.15 9.83
C TYR A 164 5.45 27.86 9.89
N PHE A 165 5.84 27.37 8.72
CA PHE A 165 6.67 26.16 8.58
C PHE A 165 7.97 26.51 7.87
N GLY A 166 9.09 26.00 8.39
CA GLY A 166 10.40 26.22 7.77
C GLY A 166 10.52 25.50 6.42
N SER A 167 11.66 25.68 5.76
CA SER A 167 11.92 25.10 4.44
C SER A 167 11.91 23.58 4.45
N ASN A 168 12.15 22.95 5.60
CA ASN A 168 12.09 21.50 5.79
C ASN A 168 10.70 21.02 6.23
N GLY A 169 9.70 21.91 6.30
CA GLY A 169 8.36 21.60 6.75
C GLY A 169 8.17 21.60 8.27
N ALA A 170 9.20 21.90 9.05
CA ALA A 170 9.06 21.95 10.50
C ALA A 170 8.32 23.20 10.95
N GLN A 171 7.27 23.02 11.78
CA GLN A 171 6.48 24.10 12.34
C GLN A 171 7.33 24.97 13.26
N VAL A 172 7.21 26.29 13.13
CA VAL A 172 7.86 27.25 14.02
C VAL A 172 6.97 27.55 15.20
N LYS A 173 7.53 27.45 16.40
CA LYS A 173 6.85 27.77 17.67
C LYS A 173 7.76 28.64 18.55
N GLY A 174 7.18 29.58 19.26
CA GLY A 174 7.87 30.39 20.24
C GLY A 174 8.96 31.29 19.68
N LYS A 175 8.75 31.80 18.46
CA LYS A 175 9.74 32.65 17.78
C LYS A 175 9.11 33.87 17.16
N LEU A 176 9.85 34.95 17.19
CA LEU A 176 9.58 36.16 16.44
C LEU A 176 10.29 36.03 15.08
N LEU A 177 9.53 36.08 14.00
CA LEU A 177 10.05 35.99 12.65
C LEU A 177 9.71 37.21 11.83
N THR A 178 10.55 37.55 10.86
CA THR A 178 10.21 38.53 9.85
C THR A 178 9.65 37.82 8.64
N VAL A 179 8.37 38.06 8.35
CA VAL A 179 7.64 37.43 7.24
C VAL A 179 7.13 38.54 6.35
N GLN A 180 7.55 38.58 5.08
CA GLN A 180 7.15 39.62 4.12
C GLN A 180 7.43 41.05 4.66
N GLY A 181 8.57 41.24 5.31
CA GLY A 181 8.99 42.53 5.87
C GLY A 181 8.35 42.93 7.18
N LYS A 182 7.49 42.09 7.75
CA LYS A 182 6.77 42.35 9.01
C LYS A 182 7.15 41.32 10.06
N LYS A 183 7.28 41.76 11.31
CA LYS A 183 7.58 40.87 12.42
C LYS A 183 6.28 40.20 12.91
N CYS A 184 6.31 38.87 13.02
CA CYS A 184 5.22 38.05 13.52
C CYS A 184 5.73 37.11 14.60
N TYR A 185 4.91 36.88 15.62
CA TYR A 185 5.23 35.93 16.69
C TYR A 185 4.31 34.73 16.58
N PHE A 186 4.90 33.55 16.71
CA PHE A 186 4.19 32.27 16.67
C PHE A 186 4.20 31.64 18.06
N ASP A 187 3.05 31.31 18.58
CA ASP A 187 2.84 30.87 19.97
C ASP A 187 3.74 29.66 20.31
N ALA A 188 4.30 29.66 21.52
CA ALA A 188 5.24 28.62 21.95
C ALA A 188 4.59 27.24 22.10
N HIS A 189 3.29 27.20 22.35
CA HIS A 189 2.57 25.93 22.55
C HIS A 189 1.83 25.48 21.30
N THR A 190 1.10 26.40 20.67
CA THR A 190 0.22 26.07 19.53
C THR A 190 0.88 26.30 18.17
N GLY A 191 1.87 27.21 18.13
CA GLY A 191 2.46 27.66 16.86
C GLY A 191 1.57 28.63 16.10
N GLU A 192 0.39 28.98 16.59
CA GLU A 192 -0.50 29.96 15.96
C GLU A 192 0.12 31.36 15.99
N GLN A 193 -0.07 32.11 14.91
CA GLN A 193 0.32 33.52 14.89
C GLN A 193 -0.47 34.26 15.98
N VAL A 194 0.25 34.98 16.82
CA VAL A 194 -0.37 35.75 17.91
C VAL A 194 -0.85 37.09 17.35
N VAL A 195 -2.09 37.44 17.65
CA VAL A 195 -2.71 38.71 17.20
C VAL A 195 -3.38 39.41 18.39
N ASN A 196 -3.33 40.75 18.36
CA ASN A 196 -4.04 41.62 19.32
C ASN A 196 -3.74 41.34 20.79
N ARG A 197 -2.48 40.97 21.11
CA ARG A 197 -2.06 40.79 22.51
C ARG A 197 -0.56 41.00 22.65
N PHE A 198 -0.13 41.26 23.89
CA PHE A 198 1.30 41.32 24.21
C PHE A 198 1.84 39.91 24.43
N VAL A 199 3.08 39.68 23.97
CA VAL A 199 3.81 38.43 24.21
C VAL A 199 5.20 38.76 24.70
N GLU A 200 5.74 37.87 25.56
CA GLU A 200 7.14 37.89 25.97
C GLU A 200 7.90 36.99 24.97
N ALA A 201 8.77 37.62 24.21
CA ALA A 201 9.51 36.94 23.12
C ALA A 201 10.94 36.59 23.53
#